data_1cba70c427451850c9c4a3647c9011c6
#
_entry.id   1cba70c427451850c9c4a3647c9011c6
#
_cell.length_a   1.000
_cell.length_b   1.000
_cell.length_c   1.000
_cell.angle_alpha   90.00
_cell.angle_beta   90.00
_cell.angle_gamma   90.00
#
_symmetry.space_group_name_H-M   'P 1'
#
loop_
_entity.id
_entity.type
_entity.pdbx_description
1 polymer ?
#
loop_
_entity_poly.entity_id
_entity_poly.type
_entity_poly.pdbx_seq_one_letter_code
_entity_poly.pdbx_strand_id
1 'polypeptide(L)'
;MTTVPLFFFFFWLPIVYSGYCSSASTMILPTQLTLLAVAAAAVSPVLGRAAAGSPRHRSLDGTPVNSTTCNGKSYSYSELAGYGVIPSDARDKFGDTIGGIGSAIALDQSSWKKTDDGLGYEGLLWALPDRGWNTQGTLNFINRVHKFHITLVPQPNATIDSPASPNLELDYVDTILFSGPDGQPTTGLDADGSGGLEYDGFPQLPAATYTGDGFGADTSNGTTTKRISVDSEGLAINDDGTFWVGDEYGPYVWLFDSNGTIISAIRPPEAIIPKRNGSDSFSADSPPAYEDDGSGDDVTPADNPTGRNNNHGFEGLSVSADGKTLYLLLQAAANQEGGLSSQTERYTRFLTYDVSDRLAPVYASEHVVPLPLYNDYTAKASKNPKVASQSEVHALPNGQFLVLARDSGFGHGQDESLSVYRHIDVFDLANATDIKGSEYDCEDCAVASAKGKLDEAISPAAYCSFLDFNVNSELGKFGVHNGGDQDSSLLALGFFLRHLQLVPPPPRGCMRENFLQRQVPGDLNSDYVDSP
;
A
#
# COMPACT_ATOMS: atom_id res chain seq x y z
N MET A 1 -20.34 -22.60 15.63
CA MET A 1 -19.67 -21.46 16.29
C MET A 1 -19.15 -20.64 15.13
N THR A 2 -19.73 -19.49 14.91
CA THR A 2 -19.43 -18.60 13.79
C THR A 2 -18.14 -17.89 14.13
N THR A 3 -17.07 -18.20 13.43
CA THR A 3 -15.79 -17.48 13.48
C THR A 3 -16.01 -16.07 12.92
N VAL A 4 -15.70 -15.09 13.76
CA VAL A 4 -15.84 -13.67 13.45
C VAL A 4 -14.49 -13.14 12.99
N PRO A 5 -14.29 -12.76 11.72
CA PRO A 5 -13.02 -12.14 11.33
C PRO A 5 -12.87 -10.80 12.04
N LEU A 6 -11.77 -10.63 12.76
CA LEU A 6 -11.34 -9.39 13.37
C LEU A 6 -10.34 -8.71 12.43
N PHE A 7 -10.57 -7.46 12.06
CA PHE A 7 -9.65 -6.67 11.25
C PHE A 7 -8.76 -5.83 12.15
N PHE A 8 -7.43 -5.93 11.97
CA PHE A 8 -6.45 -5.19 12.74
C PHE A 8 -5.80 -4.12 11.89
N PHE A 9 -5.69 -2.91 12.44
CA PHE A 9 -4.99 -1.79 11.83
C PHE A 9 -3.76 -1.46 12.67
N PHE A 10 -2.61 -1.30 12.03
CA PHE A 10 -1.36 -0.98 12.70
C PHE A 10 -0.83 0.37 12.22
N PHE A 11 -0.49 1.25 13.13
CA PHE A 11 0.11 2.55 12.83
C PHE A 11 1.53 2.65 13.36
N TRP A 12 2.37 3.39 12.65
CA TRP A 12 3.79 3.52 12.89
C TRP A 12 4.18 4.97 13.15
N LEU A 13 5.09 5.21 14.10
CA LEU A 13 5.73 6.49 14.33
C LEU A 13 6.90 6.69 13.34
N PRO A 14 7.29 7.95 13.05
CA PRO A 14 7.98 8.29 11.80
C PRO A 14 9.31 7.58 11.58
N ILE A 15 9.53 7.15 10.35
CA ILE A 15 10.85 6.81 9.83
C ILE A 15 11.67 8.11 9.75
N VAL A 16 12.75 8.22 10.50
CA VAL A 16 13.61 9.41 10.47
C VAL A 16 14.51 9.34 9.24
N TYR A 17 14.31 10.26 8.31
CA TYR A 17 15.20 10.48 7.19
C TYR A 17 16.36 11.38 7.60
N SER A 18 17.58 10.86 7.60
CA SER A 18 18.80 11.66 7.78
C SER A 18 19.41 11.98 6.41
N GLY A 19 19.07 13.12 5.84
CA GLY A 19 19.73 13.67 4.67
C GLY A 19 21.00 14.41 5.09
N TYR A 20 22.15 14.00 4.61
CA TYR A 20 23.37 14.79 4.74
C TYR A 20 23.35 15.98 3.80
N CYS A 21 23.39 17.19 4.35
CA CYS A 21 23.79 18.38 3.60
C CYS A 21 25.30 18.31 3.30
N SER A 22 25.68 18.02 2.07
CA SER A 22 27.07 18.19 1.63
C SER A 22 27.33 19.66 1.31
N SER A 23 28.02 20.35 2.20
CA SER A 23 28.69 21.61 1.85
C SER A 23 30.13 21.29 1.45
N ALA A 24 30.45 21.55 0.19
CA ALA A 24 31.82 21.58 -0.27
C ALA A 24 32.59 22.69 0.43
N SER A 25 33.66 22.34 1.13
CA SER A 25 34.77 23.26 1.43
C SER A 25 36.06 22.48 1.63
N THR A 26 36.95 22.82 0.79
CA THR A 26 38.37 22.63 0.58
C THR A 26 39.23 22.07 1.75
N MET A 27 40.12 21.16 1.34
CA MET A 27 41.29 20.60 2.00
C MET A 27 42.01 21.51 2.99
N ILE A 28 42.57 20.86 4.05
CA ILE A 28 43.98 20.83 4.43
C ILE A 28 44.17 19.63 5.40
N LEU A 29 45.07 18.67 5.06
CA LEU A 29 45.77 17.76 5.97
C LEU A 29 46.99 18.51 6.59
N PRO A 30 47.60 18.12 7.72
CA PRO A 30 48.14 16.80 7.93
C PRO A 30 48.29 16.28 9.39
N THR A 31 48.62 14.99 9.46
CA THR A 31 49.55 14.25 10.36
C THR A 31 49.20 13.96 11.82
N GLN A 32 49.11 12.64 12.03
CA GLN A 32 49.79 11.76 13.01
C GLN A 32 49.66 12.00 14.54
N LEU A 33 49.39 11.03 15.26
CA LEU A 33 50.07 10.04 16.08
C LEU A 33 49.32 9.63 17.37
N THR A 34 49.10 8.35 17.48
CA THR A 34 49.49 7.37 18.51
C THR A 34 48.89 7.40 19.94
N LEU A 35 48.23 6.28 20.25
CA LEU A 35 48.42 5.28 21.33
C LEU A 35 48.05 5.57 22.81
N LEU A 36 47.52 4.49 23.35
CA LEU A 36 47.48 3.87 24.70
C LEU A 36 46.27 4.25 25.57
N ALA A 37 45.42 3.31 25.82
CA ALA A 37 45.36 2.08 26.64
C ALA A 37 45.27 2.31 28.18
N VAL A 38 44.39 1.48 28.77
CA VAL A 38 44.39 0.89 30.12
C VAL A 38 43.52 1.54 31.21
N ALA A 39 42.44 0.91 31.46
CA ALA A 39 42.02 0.02 32.56
C ALA A 39 41.40 0.61 33.84
N ALA A 40 40.34 -0.05 34.18
CA ALA A 40 39.90 -0.66 35.42
C ALA A 40 39.21 0.17 36.54
N ALA A 41 38.00 -0.22 36.75
CA ALA A 41 37.34 -0.61 38.01
C ALA A 41 37.28 0.36 39.20
N ALA A 42 36.05 0.59 39.66
CA ALA A 42 35.65 0.27 41.04
C ALA A 42 34.14 0.56 41.27
N VAL A 43 33.53 -0.40 41.90
CA VAL A 43 32.14 -0.44 42.43
C VAL A 43 32.05 0.34 43.73
N SER A 44 30.96 1.06 43.95
CA SER A 44 30.20 1.03 45.23
C SER A 44 28.92 1.90 45.18
N PRO A 45 27.89 1.52 45.94
CA PRO A 45 26.55 2.03 45.78
C PRO A 45 26.26 3.22 46.71
N VAL A 46 25.47 4.16 46.24
CA VAL A 46 24.83 5.14 47.12
C VAL A 46 23.32 5.16 46.84
N LEU A 47 22.59 4.73 47.87
CA LEU A 47 21.13 4.95 48.02
C LEU A 47 20.86 6.44 48.09
N GLY A 48 20.02 6.94 47.15
CA GLY A 48 19.55 8.31 47.16
C GLY A 48 18.06 8.37 46.80
N ARG A 49 17.30 8.93 47.71
CA ARG A 49 15.86 9.18 47.77
C ARG A 49 15.24 9.66 46.45
N ALA A 50 14.07 9.08 46.14
CA ALA A 50 13.17 9.53 45.08
C ALA A 50 12.64 10.95 45.36
N ALA A 51 12.88 11.86 44.44
CA ALA A 51 12.14 13.11 44.28
C ALA A 51 11.18 12.94 43.11
N ALA A 52 9.90 13.21 43.36
CA ALA A 52 8.88 13.24 42.31
C ALA A 52 9.22 14.34 41.28
N GLY A 53 9.63 13.94 40.12
CA GLY A 53 9.90 14.80 38.98
C GLY A 53 8.81 14.66 37.95
N SER A 54 8.34 15.79 37.44
CA SER A 54 7.42 15.95 36.33
C SER A 54 7.75 15.01 35.14
N PRO A 55 6.78 14.56 34.34
CA PRO A 55 7.03 13.69 33.22
C PRO A 55 7.93 14.42 32.20
N ARG A 56 9.18 14.03 32.15
CA ARG A 56 10.08 14.45 31.08
C ARG A 56 9.68 13.69 29.82
N HIS A 57 9.35 14.42 28.76
CA HIS A 57 9.36 13.91 27.40
C HIS A 57 10.68 13.15 27.20
N ARG A 58 10.59 11.84 27.13
CA ARG A 58 11.70 11.00 26.71
C ARG A 58 11.85 11.20 25.22
N SER A 59 12.97 11.76 24.77
CA SER A 59 13.40 11.71 23.39
C SER A 59 13.46 10.23 22.97
N LEU A 60 12.99 9.92 21.77
CA LEU A 60 13.10 8.61 21.13
C LEU A 60 14.58 8.29 20.80
N ASP A 61 15.39 8.04 21.82
CA ASP A 61 16.77 7.52 21.71
C ASP A 61 16.75 5.98 21.83
N GLY A 62 15.78 5.34 21.19
CA GLY A 62 15.74 3.88 21.08
C GLY A 62 16.62 3.42 19.92
N THR A 63 17.38 2.33 20.12
CA THR A 63 17.96 1.59 18.99
C THR A 63 16.82 1.16 18.08
N PRO A 64 16.86 1.45 16.76
CA PRO A 64 15.80 1.05 15.86
C PRO A 64 15.65 -0.47 15.84
N VAL A 65 14.42 -0.96 15.75
CA VAL A 65 14.11 -2.38 15.62
C VAL A 65 14.69 -2.93 14.31
N ASN A 66 14.61 -2.13 13.24
CA ASN A 66 15.21 -2.46 11.96
C ASN A 66 15.72 -1.21 11.23
N SER A 67 16.67 -1.39 10.33
CA SER A 67 17.18 -0.33 9.47
C SER A 67 17.72 -0.91 8.17
N THR A 68 17.64 -0.12 7.09
CA THR A 68 18.22 -0.47 5.79
C THR A 68 18.81 0.77 5.11
N THR A 69 19.66 0.53 4.11
CA THR A 69 20.16 1.58 3.23
C THR A 69 19.98 1.14 1.78
N CYS A 70 19.23 1.94 1.00
CA CYS A 70 18.98 1.69 -0.41
C CYS A 70 19.52 2.86 -1.22
N ASN A 71 20.46 2.61 -2.14
CA ASN A 71 21.12 3.63 -2.96
C ASN A 71 21.54 4.89 -2.17
N GLY A 72 22.19 4.67 -1.01
CA GLY A 72 22.73 5.76 -0.16
C GLY A 72 21.68 6.50 0.67
N LYS A 73 20.42 6.11 0.65
CA LYS A 73 19.35 6.65 1.52
C LYS A 73 19.03 5.64 2.60
N SER A 74 19.03 6.07 3.86
CA SER A 74 18.84 5.19 5.03
C SER A 74 17.46 5.34 5.62
N TYR A 75 16.90 4.22 6.03
CA TYR A 75 15.59 4.06 6.64
C TYR A 75 15.74 3.33 7.97
N SER A 76 14.96 3.71 8.95
CA SER A 76 14.91 3.04 10.25
C SER A 76 13.48 2.91 10.73
N TYR A 77 13.20 1.77 11.32
CA TYR A 77 11.96 1.45 11.97
C TYR A 77 12.19 1.34 13.47
N SER A 78 11.44 2.10 14.25
CA SER A 78 11.64 2.21 15.69
C SER A 78 10.73 1.27 16.48
N GLU A 79 9.43 1.23 16.16
CA GLU A 79 8.45 0.41 16.89
C GLU A 79 7.10 0.38 16.17
N LEU A 80 6.27 -0.61 16.53
CA LEU A 80 4.85 -0.62 16.21
C LEU A 80 4.14 0.41 17.12
N ALA A 81 3.44 1.37 16.51
CA ALA A 81 2.82 2.48 17.24
C ALA A 81 1.44 2.11 17.82
N GLY A 82 0.75 1.17 17.21
CA GLY A 82 -0.59 0.77 17.65
C GLY A 82 -1.34 -0.07 16.64
N TYR A 83 -2.55 -0.48 17.03
CA TYR A 83 -3.48 -1.18 16.16
C TYR A 83 -4.93 -0.81 16.51
N GLY A 84 -5.82 -1.01 15.55
CA GLY A 84 -7.27 -0.85 15.71
C GLY A 84 -8.04 -2.05 15.19
N VAL A 85 -9.32 -2.11 15.54
CA VAL A 85 -10.21 -3.22 15.18
C VAL A 85 -11.56 -2.65 14.77
N ILE A 86 -12.10 -3.15 13.65
CA ILE A 86 -13.50 -2.94 13.28
C ILE A 86 -14.26 -4.23 13.53
N PRO A 87 -15.40 -4.20 14.26
CA PRO A 87 -16.22 -5.38 14.47
C PRO A 87 -16.68 -5.98 13.14
N SER A 88 -16.69 -7.31 13.03
CA SER A 88 -17.09 -8.00 11.80
C SER A 88 -18.55 -7.83 11.41
N ASP A 89 -19.40 -7.43 12.36
CA ASP A 89 -20.82 -7.13 12.15
C ASP A 89 -21.07 -5.63 11.91
N ALA A 90 -20.02 -4.80 11.85
CA ALA A 90 -20.13 -3.41 11.49
C ALA A 90 -20.75 -3.24 10.09
N ARG A 91 -21.62 -2.25 9.97
CA ARG A 91 -22.38 -1.98 8.75
C ARG A 91 -22.15 -0.55 8.28
N ASP A 92 -22.13 -0.39 6.97
CA ASP A 92 -22.14 0.92 6.33
C ASP A 92 -23.56 1.54 6.32
N LYS A 93 -23.66 2.76 5.81
CA LYS A 93 -24.96 3.47 5.69
C LYS A 93 -25.97 2.80 4.77
N PHE A 94 -25.56 1.85 3.95
CA PHE A 94 -26.42 1.08 3.05
C PHE A 94 -26.85 -0.26 3.65
N GLY A 95 -26.31 -0.62 4.82
CA GLY A 95 -26.62 -1.85 5.54
C GLY A 95 -25.74 -3.03 5.16
N ASP A 96 -24.75 -2.84 4.29
CA ASP A 96 -23.75 -3.84 3.96
C ASP A 96 -22.63 -3.90 5.01
N THR A 97 -21.92 -5.03 5.07
CA THR A 97 -20.78 -5.18 5.97
C THR A 97 -19.65 -4.23 5.56
N ILE A 98 -18.96 -3.69 6.58
CA ILE A 98 -17.68 -2.99 6.39
C ILE A 98 -16.53 -4.02 6.28
N GLY A 99 -16.81 -5.25 5.90
CA GLY A 99 -15.81 -6.30 5.71
C GLY A 99 -15.00 -6.09 4.42
N GLY A 100 -13.84 -6.77 4.35
CA GLY A 100 -12.98 -6.72 3.16
C GLY A 100 -12.17 -5.44 3.01
N ILE A 101 -12.31 -4.45 3.89
CA ILE A 101 -11.45 -3.28 3.86
C ILE A 101 -10.01 -3.68 4.10
N GLY A 102 -9.11 -3.13 3.30
CA GLY A 102 -7.70 -3.41 3.43
C GLY A 102 -6.98 -3.74 2.14
N SER A 103 -7.66 -3.84 1.01
CA SER A 103 -6.99 -3.86 -0.28
C SER A 103 -6.16 -2.60 -0.45
N ALA A 104 -6.73 -1.45 -0.18
CA ALA A 104 -5.94 -0.22 -0.03
C ALA A 104 -6.54 0.73 0.99
N ILE A 105 -5.68 1.63 1.48
CA ILE A 105 -6.11 2.78 2.25
C ILE A 105 -5.41 4.06 1.78
N ALA A 106 -6.05 5.19 2.00
CA ALA A 106 -5.46 6.50 1.77
C ALA A 106 -5.81 7.44 2.92
N LEU A 107 -4.79 8.04 3.54
CA LEU A 107 -4.98 9.10 4.53
C LEU A 107 -5.14 10.44 3.81
N ASP A 108 -6.16 11.19 4.15
CA ASP A 108 -6.23 12.59 3.76
C ASP A 108 -5.19 13.37 4.56
N GLN A 109 -4.07 13.67 3.89
CA GLN A 109 -2.93 14.36 4.49
C GLN A 109 -3.30 15.74 5.04
N SER A 110 -4.29 16.41 4.43
CA SER A 110 -4.74 17.73 4.87
C SER A 110 -5.49 17.67 6.20
N SER A 111 -6.07 16.51 6.53
CA SER A 111 -6.81 16.26 7.76
C SER A 111 -5.92 15.80 8.92
N TRP A 112 -4.70 15.28 8.64
CA TRP A 112 -3.84 14.66 9.63
C TRP A 112 -3.19 15.69 10.55
N LYS A 113 -3.49 15.62 11.82
CA LYS A 113 -2.99 16.55 12.83
C LYS A 113 -2.85 15.89 14.20
N LYS A 114 -2.20 16.58 15.13
CA LYS A 114 -2.23 16.20 16.54
C LYS A 114 -3.61 16.46 17.13
N THR A 115 -4.04 15.57 18.05
CA THR A 115 -5.22 15.81 18.88
C THR A 115 -5.06 17.06 19.75
N ASP A 116 -6.15 17.69 20.15
CA ASP A 116 -6.15 18.93 20.91
C ASP A 116 -5.42 18.80 22.27
N ASP A 117 -5.42 17.62 22.88
CA ASP A 117 -4.68 17.31 24.09
C ASP A 117 -3.17 17.04 23.84
N GLY A 118 -2.77 16.94 22.58
CA GLY A 118 -1.40 16.68 22.15
C GLY A 118 -0.89 15.26 22.43
N LEU A 119 -1.75 14.34 22.87
CA LEU A 119 -1.38 12.97 23.24
C LEU A 119 -1.44 12.00 22.04
N GLY A 120 -2.19 12.34 21.01
CA GLY A 120 -2.43 11.50 19.85
C GLY A 120 -2.37 12.24 18.53
N TYR A 121 -2.84 11.55 17.50
CA TYR A 121 -3.01 12.04 16.14
C TYR A 121 -4.39 11.66 15.64
N GLU A 122 -4.99 12.50 14.81
CA GLU A 122 -6.30 12.26 14.21
C GLU A 122 -6.31 12.66 12.73
N GLY A 123 -7.25 12.09 11.97
CA GLY A 123 -7.42 12.42 10.56
C GLY A 123 -8.51 11.61 9.89
N LEU A 124 -8.72 11.85 8.59
CA LEU A 124 -9.67 11.13 7.77
C LEU A 124 -8.95 10.06 6.94
N LEU A 125 -9.36 8.81 7.14
CA LEU A 125 -8.87 7.65 6.42
C LEU A 125 -9.92 7.20 5.41
N TRP A 126 -9.49 6.94 4.17
CA TRP A 126 -10.28 6.26 3.16
C TRP A 126 -9.82 4.80 3.10
N ALA A 127 -10.75 3.86 3.06
CA ALA A 127 -10.45 2.44 3.05
C ALA A 127 -11.25 1.75 1.95
N LEU A 128 -10.53 1.05 1.08
CA LEU A 128 -11.06 0.36 -0.08
C LEU A 128 -11.23 -1.12 0.28
N PRO A 129 -12.43 -1.71 0.19
CA PRO A 129 -12.60 -3.15 0.26
C PRO A 129 -12.28 -3.80 -1.09
N ASP A 130 -11.73 -4.99 -1.02
CA ASP A 130 -11.72 -5.99 -2.08
C ASP A 130 -13.17 -6.39 -2.43
N ARG A 131 -13.37 -7.02 -3.58
CA ARG A 131 -14.64 -7.59 -4.01
C ARG A 131 -15.18 -8.70 -3.11
N GLY A 132 -14.39 -9.21 -2.19
CA GLY A 132 -14.74 -10.24 -1.20
C GLY A 132 -14.36 -11.64 -1.62
N TRP A 133 -15.32 -12.49 -2.00
CA TRP A 133 -15.06 -13.87 -2.37
C TRP A 133 -14.16 -13.95 -3.62
N ASN A 134 -13.19 -14.86 -3.59
CA ASN A 134 -12.23 -15.04 -4.66
C ASN A 134 -12.84 -15.64 -5.94
N THR A 135 -12.07 -15.81 -7.00
CA THR A 135 -12.48 -16.14 -8.37
C THR A 135 -13.57 -17.19 -8.50
N GLN A 136 -13.52 -18.26 -7.73
CA GLN A 136 -14.51 -19.35 -7.76
C GLN A 136 -15.80 -19.06 -6.97
N GLY A 137 -16.32 -17.87 -6.96
CA GLY A 137 -17.53 -17.56 -6.22
C GLY A 137 -17.68 -16.08 -5.96
N THR A 138 -17.36 -15.31 -6.97
CA THR A 138 -17.45 -13.84 -6.92
C THR A 138 -18.85 -13.36 -6.54
N LEU A 139 -18.88 -12.25 -5.82
CA LEU A 139 -20.11 -11.69 -5.30
C LEU A 139 -20.59 -10.53 -6.15
N ASN A 140 -21.89 -10.43 -6.31
CA ASN A 140 -22.51 -9.21 -6.82
C ASN A 140 -22.44 -8.09 -5.77
N PHE A 141 -21.22 -7.66 -5.47
CA PHE A 141 -20.92 -6.58 -4.53
C PHE A 141 -20.79 -5.27 -5.31
N ILE A 142 -21.46 -4.22 -4.87
CA ILE A 142 -21.24 -2.90 -5.45
C ILE A 142 -19.96 -2.33 -4.84
N ASN A 143 -18.95 -2.20 -5.68
CA ASN A 143 -17.66 -1.64 -5.25
C ASN A 143 -17.86 -0.29 -4.57
N ARG A 144 -17.02 0.01 -3.59
CA ARG A 144 -17.17 1.20 -2.75
C ARG A 144 -15.88 1.59 -2.07
N VAL A 145 -15.87 2.76 -1.50
CA VAL A 145 -14.83 3.19 -0.57
C VAL A 145 -15.47 3.71 0.71
N HIS A 146 -14.95 3.30 1.85
CA HIS A 146 -15.38 3.76 3.17
C HIS A 146 -14.50 4.90 3.67
N LYS A 147 -15.07 5.76 4.51
CA LYS A 147 -14.35 6.84 5.19
C LYS A 147 -14.47 6.68 6.70
N PHE A 148 -13.35 6.84 7.39
CA PHE A 148 -13.28 6.78 8.83
C PHE A 148 -12.58 8.01 9.38
N HIS A 149 -13.11 8.59 10.44
CA HIS A 149 -12.30 9.42 11.31
C HIS A 149 -11.44 8.51 12.17
N ILE A 150 -10.14 8.70 12.16
CA ILE A 150 -9.22 7.87 12.94
C ILE A 150 -8.55 8.68 14.01
N THR A 151 -8.35 8.05 15.18
CA THR A 151 -7.60 8.62 16.30
C THR A 151 -6.59 7.60 16.80
N LEU A 152 -5.30 7.93 16.72
CA LEU A 152 -4.20 7.11 17.22
C LEU A 152 -3.59 7.74 18.47
N VAL A 153 -3.59 7.02 19.58
CA VAL A 153 -2.90 7.41 20.82
C VAL A 153 -1.72 6.46 21.07
N PRO A 154 -0.47 6.83 20.71
CA PRO A 154 0.70 5.96 20.84
C PRO A 154 0.88 5.44 22.27
N GLN A 155 1.32 4.18 22.40
CA GLN A 155 1.51 3.48 23.70
C GLN A 155 2.99 3.09 23.88
N PRO A 156 3.90 4.06 24.10
CA PRO A 156 5.34 3.81 24.11
C PRO A 156 5.82 2.95 25.28
N ASN A 157 4.97 2.68 26.25
CA ASN A 157 5.27 1.86 27.42
C ASN A 157 4.71 0.43 27.30
N ALA A 158 4.06 0.09 26.19
CA ALA A 158 3.55 -1.25 25.95
C ALA A 158 4.70 -2.27 25.88
N THR A 159 4.51 -3.43 26.51
CA THR A 159 5.47 -4.54 26.51
C THR A 159 4.74 -5.85 26.31
N ILE A 160 5.46 -6.92 26.01
CA ILE A 160 4.87 -8.28 25.89
C ILE A 160 4.22 -8.70 27.21
N ASP A 161 4.84 -8.37 28.35
CA ASP A 161 4.34 -8.71 29.70
C ASP A 161 3.17 -7.81 30.13
N SER A 162 3.01 -6.67 29.49
CA SER A 162 1.92 -5.71 29.74
C SER A 162 1.48 -5.09 28.41
N PRO A 163 0.77 -5.87 27.59
CA PRO A 163 0.36 -5.42 26.26
C PRO A 163 -0.68 -4.30 26.35
N ALA A 164 -0.60 -3.38 25.39
CA ALA A 164 -1.60 -2.34 25.23
C ALA A 164 -2.88 -2.92 24.57
N SER A 165 -4.03 -2.36 24.94
CA SER A 165 -5.29 -2.56 24.22
C SER A 165 -5.23 -1.84 22.86
N PRO A 166 -6.20 -2.10 21.95
CA PRO A 166 -6.34 -1.31 20.72
C PRO A 166 -6.31 0.18 21.04
N ASN A 167 -5.47 0.91 20.31
CA ASN A 167 -5.20 2.33 20.54
C ASN A 167 -5.32 3.18 19.27
N LEU A 168 -5.84 2.57 18.22
CA LEU A 168 -6.31 3.22 17.00
C LEU A 168 -7.83 3.06 16.95
N GLU A 169 -8.55 4.15 17.14
CA GLU A 169 -10.00 4.21 16.95
C GLU A 169 -10.31 4.48 15.49
N LEU A 170 -11.36 3.84 14.96
CA LEU A 170 -11.84 3.99 13.59
C LEU A 170 -13.36 4.25 13.66
N ASP A 171 -13.73 5.52 13.63
CA ASP A 171 -15.11 5.95 13.63
C ASP A 171 -15.63 6.06 12.19
N TYR A 172 -16.59 5.22 11.84
CA TYR A 172 -17.21 5.24 10.52
C TYR A 172 -17.86 6.59 10.22
N VAL A 173 -17.53 7.18 9.07
CA VAL A 173 -18.03 8.49 8.63
C VAL A 173 -18.98 8.34 7.46
N ASP A 174 -18.55 7.63 6.39
CA ASP A 174 -19.29 7.58 5.14
C ASP A 174 -18.88 6.40 4.26
N THR A 175 -19.70 6.11 3.25
CA THR A 175 -19.41 5.18 2.14
C THR A 175 -19.80 5.81 0.82
N ILE A 176 -18.93 5.72 -0.18
CA ILE A 176 -19.21 6.10 -1.56
C ILE A 176 -19.31 4.82 -2.38
N LEU A 177 -20.46 4.57 -3.00
CA LEU A 177 -20.64 3.47 -3.95
C LEU A 177 -20.10 3.86 -5.32
N PHE A 178 -19.55 2.88 -6.06
CA PHE A 178 -19.02 3.09 -7.40
C PHE A 178 -20.07 2.87 -8.48
N SER A 179 -20.03 3.70 -9.51
CA SER A 179 -20.89 3.62 -10.68
C SER A 179 -20.12 3.89 -11.97
N GLY A 180 -20.62 3.31 -13.05
CA GLY A 180 -20.15 3.61 -14.40
C GLY A 180 -20.51 5.02 -14.87
N PRO A 181 -20.03 5.42 -16.07
CA PRO A 181 -20.33 6.73 -16.66
C PRO A 181 -21.83 6.97 -16.90
N ASP A 182 -22.62 5.91 -17.00
CA ASP A 182 -24.07 5.93 -17.15
C ASP A 182 -24.85 5.96 -15.82
N GLY A 183 -24.12 5.97 -14.69
CA GLY A 183 -24.69 5.93 -13.35
C GLY A 183 -25.15 4.55 -12.88
N GLN A 184 -24.95 3.47 -13.69
CA GLN A 184 -25.23 2.12 -13.22
C GLN A 184 -24.16 1.67 -12.21
N PRO A 185 -24.54 0.96 -11.14
CA PRO A 185 -23.56 0.45 -10.18
C PRO A 185 -22.52 -0.47 -10.86
N THR A 186 -21.30 -0.43 -10.40
CA THR A 186 -20.28 -1.44 -10.72
C THR A 186 -20.56 -2.75 -9.98
N THR A 187 -19.80 -3.79 -10.26
CA THR A 187 -19.95 -5.10 -9.60
C THR A 187 -18.59 -5.74 -9.34
N GLY A 188 -18.50 -6.49 -8.24
CA GLY A 188 -17.37 -7.37 -7.95
C GLY A 188 -17.49 -8.77 -8.57
N LEU A 189 -18.50 -9.03 -9.40
CA LEU A 189 -18.56 -10.28 -10.17
C LEU A 189 -17.36 -10.38 -11.11
N ASP A 190 -16.84 -11.59 -11.30
CA ASP A 190 -15.77 -11.85 -12.26
C ASP A 190 -16.19 -11.38 -13.66
N ALA A 191 -15.27 -10.80 -14.39
CA ALA A 191 -15.53 -10.33 -15.73
C ALA A 191 -15.81 -11.51 -16.68
N ASP A 192 -16.69 -11.31 -17.66
CA ASP A 192 -16.93 -12.26 -18.72
C ASP A 192 -15.61 -12.61 -19.46
N GLY A 193 -15.47 -13.84 -19.87
CA GLY A 193 -14.27 -14.31 -20.59
C GLY A 193 -14.03 -13.62 -21.92
N SER A 194 -15.07 -13.00 -22.49
CA SER A 194 -15.01 -12.21 -23.72
C SER A 194 -16.03 -11.08 -23.71
N GLY A 195 -15.85 -10.10 -24.57
CA GLY A 195 -16.74 -8.94 -24.68
C GLY A 195 -16.42 -7.86 -23.63
N GLY A 196 -17.29 -6.87 -23.52
CA GLY A 196 -17.13 -5.73 -22.62
C GLY A 196 -18.21 -4.68 -22.82
N LEU A 197 -18.08 -3.58 -22.09
CA LEU A 197 -18.91 -2.39 -22.23
C LEU A 197 -18.16 -1.28 -22.96
N GLU A 198 -18.88 -0.55 -23.80
CA GLU A 198 -18.33 0.59 -24.55
C GLU A 198 -19.04 1.88 -24.11
N TYR A 199 -18.24 2.88 -23.76
CA TYR A 199 -18.69 4.23 -23.45
C TYR A 199 -17.86 5.23 -24.25
N ASP A 200 -18.50 6.32 -24.68
CA ASP A 200 -17.81 7.37 -25.45
C ASP A 200 -16.65 7.97 -24.63
N GLY A 201 -15.45 8.00 -25.21
CA GLY A 201 -14.23 8.49 -24.55
C GLY A 201 -13.53 7.49 -23.63
N PHE A 202 -14.01 6.25 -23.53
CA PHE A 202 -13.37 5.19 -22.75
C PHE A 202 -12.79 4.08 -23.64
N PRO A 203 -11.77 3.34 -23.19
CA PRO A 203 -11.43 2.05 -23.78
C PRO A 203 -12.59 1.06 -23.57
N GLN A 204 -12.55 -0.11 -24.22
CA GLN A 204 -13.48 -1.19 -23.88
C GLN A 204 -13.31 -1.59 -22.42
N LEU A 205 -14.38 -1.56 -21.63
CA LEU A 205 -14.33 -1.80 -20.19
C LEU A 205 -14.69 -3.25 -19.86
N PRO A 206 -14.06 -3.85 -18.81
CA PRO A 206 -14.45 -5.15 -18.30
C PRO A 206 -15.93 -5.18 -17.92
N ALA A 207 -16.60 -6.26 -18.22
CA ALA A 207 -18.02 -6.39 -17.92
C ALA A 207 -18.35 -7.77 -17.35
N ALA A 208 -19.24 -7.82 -16.40
CA ALA A 208 -19.83 -9.06 -15.92
C ALA A 208 -21.32 -9.14 -16.25
N THR A 209 -21.75 -10.33 -16.65
CA THR A 209 -23.14 -10.61 -17.00
C THR A 209 -23.94 -11.04 -15.77
N TYR A 210 -25.01 -10.35 -15.52
CA TYR A 210 -25.98 -10.70 -14.49
C TYR A 210 -26.94 -11.77 -15.00
N THR A 211 -26.98 -12.90 -14.35
CA THR A 211 -27.87 -14.02 -14.70
C THR A 211 -29.03 -14.22 -13.72
N GLY A 212 -29.22 -13.28 -12.79
CA GLY A 212 -30.33 -13.36 -11.84
C GLY A 212 -30.06 -14.22 -10.62
N ASP A 213 -28.90 -14.07 -10.04
CA ASP A 213 -28.47 -14.73 -8.80
C ASP A 213 -29.26 -14.31 -7.55
N GLY A 214 -30.24 -13.44 -7.67
CA GLY A 214 -31.03 -12.89 -6.56
C GLY A 214 -30.41 -11.68 -5.88
N PHE A 215 -29.22 -11.25 -6.28
CA PHE A 215 -28.51 -10.09 -5.72
C PHE A 215 -28.65 -8.82 -6.56
N GLY A 216 -29.72 -8.64 -7.28
CA GLY A 216 -30.06 -7.38 -7.94
C GLY A 216 -30.00 -7.39 -9.46
N ALA A 217 -29.84 -8.55 -10.08
CA ALA A 217 -30.17 -8.66 -11.50
C ALA A 217 -31.70 -8.51 -11.68
N ASP A 218 -32.12 -7.50 -12.38
CA ASP A 218 -33.52 -7.43 -12.82
C ASP A 218 -33.75 -8.40 -13.98
N THR A 219 -33.98 -9.65 -13.64
CA THR A 219 -34.38 -10.69 -14.60
C THR A 219 -35.87 -10.70 -14.86
N SER A 220 -36.62 -9.78 -14.27
CA SER A 220 -38.07 -9.71 -14.41
C SER A 220 -38.54 -9.69 -15.86
N ASN A 221 -37.67 -9.29 -16.80
CA ASN A 221 -37.93 -9.22 -18.23
C ASN A 221 -37.14 -10.25 -19.07
N GLY A 222 -36.37 -11.14 -18.45
CA GLY A 222 -35.51 -12.11 -19.17
C GLY A 222 -34.33 -11.46 -19.92
N THR A 223 -34.00 -10.22 -19.61
CA THR A 223 -32.83 -9.52 -20.14
C THR A 223 -31.67 -9.66 -19.17
N THR A 224 -30.57 -10.20 -19.65
CA THR A 224 -29.28 -10.09 -18.96
C THR A 224 -28.78 -8.66 -19.03
N THR A 225 -28.38 -8.10 -17.91
CA THR A 225 -27.74 -6.77 -17.87
C THR A 225 -26.26 -6.94 -17.59
N LYS A 226 -25.43 -6.21 -18.33
CA LYS A 226 -24.00 -6.14 -18.05
C LYS A 226 -23.71 -4.93 -17.16
N ARG A 227 -22.76 -5.09 -16.23
CA ARG A 227 -22.21 -4.01 -15.41
C ARG A 227 -20.70 -4.00 -15.54
N ILE A 228 -20.08 -2.84 -15.32
CA ILE A 228 -18.63 -2.75 -15.23
C ILE A 228 -18.17 -3.62 -14.06
N SER A 229 -17.32 -4.59 -14.36
CA SER A 229 -16.70 -5.50 -13.41
C SER A 229 -15.42 -4.87 -12.89
N VAL A 230 -15.27 -4.77 -11.58
CA VAL A 230 -14.12 -4.17 -10.91
C VAL A 230 -13.70 -5.01 -9.71
N ASP A 231 -12.43 -5.34 -9.65
CA ASP A 231 -11.76 -5.90 -8.48
C ASP A 231 -10.84 -4.83 -7.90
N SER A 232 -11.35 -4.10 -6.93
CA SER A 232 -10.75 -2.85 -6.44
C SER A 232 -9.58 -3.13 -5.51
N GLU A 233 -8.34 -2.68 -5.88
CA GLU A 233 -7.14 -2.99 -5.11
C GLU A 233 -6.35 -1.74 -4.69
N GLY A 234 -5.86 -0.93 -5.59
CA GLY A 234 -5.11 0.28 -5.26
C GLY A 234 -6.00 1.50 -5.03
N LEU A 235 -5.62 2.44 -4.15
CA LEU A 235 -6.35 3.68 -3.90
C LEU A 235 -5.42 4.89 -3.79
N ALA A 236 -5.67 5.95 -4.55
CA ALA A 236 -5.04 7.26 -4.37
C ALA A 236 -6.07 8.39 -4.41
N ILE A 237 -6.10 9.23 -3.37
CA ILE A 237 -7.01 10.37 -3.29
C ILE A 237 -6.34 11.64 -3.80
N ASN A 238 -7.08 12.49 -4.48
CA ASN A 238 -6.66 13.77 -4.99
C ASN A 238 -7.18 14.91 -4.09
N ASP A 239 -6.57 16.08 -4.23
CA ASP A 239 -6.90 17.29 -3.46
C ASP A 239 -8.27 17.90 -3.78
N ASP A 240 -8.85 17.58 -4.93
CA ASP A 240 -10.17 18.03 -5.37
C ASP A 240 -11.32 17.06 -5.00
N GLY A 241 -11.00 15.97 -4.29
CA GLY A 241 -11.96 14.95 -3.88
C GLY A 241 -12.20 13.86 -4.92
N THR A 242 -11.60 13.93 -6.11
CA THR A 242 -11.53 12.81 -7.05
C THR A 242 -10.54 11.76 -6.51
N PHE A 243 -10.62 10.53 -6.98
CA PHE A 243 -9.71 9.49 -6.51
C PHE A 243 -9.46 8.44 -7.60
N TRP A 244 -8.27 7.83 -7.54
CA TRP A 244 -7.85 6.75 -8.42
C TRP A 244 -8.01 5.40 -7.74
N VAL A 245 -8.45 4.39 -8.49
CA VAL A 245 -8.56 3.00 -8.05
C VAL A 245 -7.87 2.08 -9.05
N GLY A 246 -6.97 1.22 -8.57
CA GLY A 246 -6.37 0.12 -9.33
C GLY A 246 -7.32 -1.07 -9.40
N ASP A 247 -7.25 -1.84 -10.47
CA ASP A 247 -8.15 -2.96 -10.76
C ASP A 247 -7.39 -4.23 -11.12
N GLU A 248 -7.80 -5.37 -10.59
CA GLU A 248 -7.23 -6.68 -10.91
C GLU A 248 -7.89 -7.35 -12.12
N TYR A 249 -9.14 -7.05 -12.45
CA TYR A 249 -9.82 -7.65 -13.59
C TYR A 249 -9.31 -7.10 -14.94
N GLY A 250 -9.79 -5.94 -15.32
CA GLY A 250 -9.23 -5.28 -16.45
C GLY A 250 -8.06 -4.46 -15.98
N PRO A 251 -6.81 -4.86 -15.92
CA PRO A 251 -5.74 -4.20 -15.18
C PRO A 251 -5.66 -2.71 -15.54
N TYR A 252 -6.75 -2.01 -15.21
CA TYR A 252 -7.00 -0.60 -15.50
C TYR A 252 -6.78 0.23 -14.24
N VAL A 253 -6.73 1.53 -14.41
CA VAL A 253 -6.83 2.46 -13.30
C VAL A 253 -7.97 3.42 -13.58
N TRP A 254 -8.91 3.40 -12.68
CA TRP A 254 -10.14 4.18 -12.77
C TRP A 254 -9.96 5.52 -12.07
N LEU A 255 -10.41 6.61 -12.70
CA LEU A 255 -10.61 7.89 -12.03
C LEU A 255 -12.09 8.05 -11.69
N PHE A 256 -12.38 8.22 -10.43
CA PHE A 256 -13.72 8.50 -9.91
C PHE A 256 -13.88 9.98 -9.54
N ASP A 257 -15.06 10.52 -9.75
CA ASP A 257 -15.45 11.79 -9.13
C ASP A 257 -15.73 11.61 -7.63
N SER A 258 -15.97 12.71 -6.93
CA SER A 258 -16.22 12.69 -5.48
C SER A 258 -17.52 11.96 -5.07
N ASN A 259 -18.39 11.59 -6.01
CA ASN A 259 -19.61 10.84 -5.78
C ASN A 259 -19.46 9.35 -6.11
N GLY A 260 -18.31 8.92 -6.65
CA GLY A 260 -18.04 7.54 -7.02
C GLY A 260 -18.42 7.18 -8.46
N THR A 261 -18.58 8.16 -9.34
CA THR A 261 -18.81 7.90 -10.77
C THR A 261 -17.48 7.83 -11.51
N ILE A 262 -17.28 6.79 -12.33
CA ILE A 262 -16.12 6.68 -13.22
C ILE A 262 -16.16 7.82 -14.25
N ILE A 263 -15.12 8.65 -14.29
CA ILE A 263 -14.99 9.78 -15.22
C ILE A 263 -13.80 9.63 -16.19
N SER A 264 -12.88 8.70 -15.94
CA SER A 264 -11.79 8.34 -16.84
C SER A 264 -11.25 6.96 -16.50
N ALA A 265 -10.55 6.32 -17.45
CA ALA A 265 -9.89 5.04 -17.27
C ALA A 265 -8.53 5.05 -17.98
N ILE A 266 -7.48 4.62 -17.30
CA ILE A 266 -6.17 4.34 -17.90
C ILE A 266 -6.15 2.88 -18.31
N ARG A 267 -6.00 2.62 -19.62
CA ARG A 267 -5.65 1.32 -20.17
C ARG A 267 -4.12 1.24 -20.29
N PRO A 268 -3.47 0.29 -19.64
CA PRO A 268 -2.01 0.13 -19.74
C PRO A 268 -1.58 -0.42 -21.12
N PRO A 269 -0.26 -0.55 -21.37
CA PRO A 269 0.26 -1.19 -22.57
C PRO A 269 -0.27 -2.61 -22.77
N GLU A 270 -0.33 -3.04 -24.04
CA GLU A 270 -0.89 -4.35 -24.45
C GLU A 270 -0.18 -5.54 -23.80
N ALA A 271 1.09 -5.41 -23.42
CA ALA A 271 1.83 -6.43 -22.71
C ALA A 271 1.24 -6.79 -21.34
N ILE A 272 0.38 -5.92 -20.76
CA ILE A 272 -0.27 -6.13 -19.45
C ILE A 272 -1.72 -6.61 -19.62
N ILE A 273 -2.34 -6.31 -20.76
CA ILE A 273 -3.75 -6.67 -21.02
C ILE A 273 -3.89 -8.19 -21.20
N PRO A 274 -4.69 -8.88 -20.38
CA PRO A 274 -4.92 -10.31 -20.56
C PRO A 274 -5.68 -10.60 -21.85
N LYS A 275 -5.20 -11.56 -22.62
CA LYS A 275 -5.83 -11.94 -23.89
C LYS A 275 -6.03 -13.44 -23.98
N ARG A 276 -7.13 -13.83 -24.63
CA ARG A 276 -7.43 -15.20 -25.07
C ARG A 276 -7.88 -15.14 -26.52
N ASN A 277 -7.33 -16.02 -27.35
CA ASN A 277 -7.65 -16.09 -28.80
C ASN A 277 -7.51 -14.74 -29.53
N GLY A 278 -6.57 -13.89 -29.08
CA GLY A 278 -6.30 -12.58 -29.69
C GLY A 278 -7.32 -11.48 -29.33
N SER A 279 -8.18 -11.73 -28.34
CA SER A 279 -9.13 -10.75 -27.81
C SER A 279 -8.90 -10.49 -26.34
N ASP A 280 -9.23 -9.27 -25.87
CA ASP A 280 -9.19 -8.95 -24.46
C ASP A 280 -10.10 -9.91 -23.68
N SER A 281 -9.60 -10.41 -22.56
CA SER A 281 -10.28 -11.40 -21.73
C SER A 281 -9.99 -11.13 -20.26
N PHE A 282 -10.88 -10.39 -19.64
CA PHE A 282 -10.64 -9.80 -18.32
C PHE A 282 -11.01 -10.70 -17.14
N SER A 283 -11.56 -11.90 -17.39
CA SER A 283 -11.85 -12.84 -16.31
C SER A 283 -10.61 -13.15 -15.48
N ALA A 284 -10.79 -13.24 -14.17
CA ALA A 284 -9.78 -13.73 -13.22
C ALA A 284 -9.90 -15.24 -12.96
N ASP A 285 -10.88 -15.89 -13.54
CA ASP A 285 -11.05 -17.34 -13.43
C ASP A 285 -10.34 -18.12 -14.55
N SER A 286 -9.99 -19.38 -14.31
CA SER A 286 -9.30 -20.26 -15.26
C SER A 286 -9.92 -21.67 -15.26
N PRO A 287 -10.75 -22.03 -16.25
CA PRO A 287 -11.22 -21.15 -17.34
C PRO A 287 -12.18 -20.08 -16.85
N PRO A 288 -12.42 -19.00 -17.62
CA PRO A 288 -13.47 -18.04 -17.32
C PRO A 288 -14.81 -18.71 -17.10
N ALA A 289 -15.54 -18.24 -16.08
CA ALA A 289 -16.83 -18.84 -15.72
C ALA A 289 -17.95 -18.56 -16.74
N TYR A 290 -17.80 -17.53 -17.53
CA TYR A 290 -18.79 -17.10 -18.50
C TYR A 290 -18.16 -16.55 -19.79
N GLU A 291 -18.72 -16.90 -20.93
CA GLU A 291 -18.39 -16.35 -22.24
C GLU A 291 -19.65 -15.81 -22.93
N ASP A 292 -19.55 -14.60 -23.49
CA ASP A 292 -20.70 -13.90 -24.11
C ASP A 292 -20.97 -14.37 -25.55
N ASP A 293 -20.63 -15.60 -25.90
CA ASP A 293 -20.92 -16.17 -27.21
C ASP A 293 -22.16 -17.06 -27.23
N GLY A 294 -22.72 -17.34 -26.06
CA GLY A 294 -23.92 -18.18 -25.91
C GLY A 294 -23.69 -19.66 -26.17
N SER A 295 -22.46 -20.12 -26.32
CA SER A 295 -22.13 -21.54 -26.57
C SER A 295 -22.31 -22.40 -25.33
N GLY A 296 -22.01 -21.86 -24.17
CA GLY A 296 -21.97 -22.60 -22.91
C GLY A 296 -20.79 -23.59 -22.81
N ASP A 297 -19.82 -23.49 -23.72
CA ASP A 297 -18.59 -24.26 -23.71
C ASP A 297 -17.53 -23.57 -22.83
N ASP A 298 -16.61 -24.36 -22.26
CA ASP A 298 -15.48 -23.80 -21.52
C ASP A 298 -14.58 -22.96 -22.43
N VAL A 299 -14.19 -21.79 -21.96
CA VAL A 299 -13.27 -20.89 -22.66
C VAL A 299 -11.88 -21.52 -22.79
N THR A 300 -11.33 -21.51 -23.99
CA THR A 300 -9.99 -22.01 -24.25
C THR A 300 -9.12 -20.99 -24.95
N PRO A 301 -7.82 -20.80 -24.53
CA PRO A 301 -7.16 -21.52 -23.43
C PRO A 301 -7.70 -21.11 -22.07
N ALA A 302 -7.69 -22.04 -21.08
CA ALA A 302 -8.15 -21.75 -19.72
C ALA A 302 -7.40 -20.58 -19.09
N ASP A 303 -6.07 -20.61 -19.13
CA ASP A 303 -5.23 -19.49 -18.71
C ASP A 303 -5.00 -18.55 -19.90
N ASN A 304 -5.00 -17.24 -19.67
CA ASN A 304 -4.57 -16.29 -20.69
C ASN A 304 -3.07 -16.43 -20.92
N PRO A 305 -2.61 -16.59 -22.19
CA PRO A 305 -1.18 -16.78 -22.49
C PRO A 305 -0.35 -15.53 -22.27
N THR A 306 -0.95 -14.35 -22.37
CA THR A 306 -0.30 -13.04 -22.25
C THR A 306 -1.08 -12.11 -21.34
N GLY A 307 -0.44 -11.03 -20.91
CA GLY A 307 -0.98 -10.05 -19.99
C GLY A 307 -0.87 -10.48 -18.53
N ARG A 308 -1.56 -9.78 -17.64
CA ARG A 308 -1.56 -10.09 -16.21
C ARG A 308 -2.01 -11.53 -15.97
N ASN A 309 -1.46 -12.19 -14.97
CA ASN A 309 -2.00 -13.47 -14.52
C ASN A 309 -3.38 -13.27 -13.88
N ASN A 310 -4.18 -14.32 -13.80
CA ASN A 310 -5.47 -14.25 -13.13
C ASN A 310 -5.34 -13.68 -11.72
N ASN A 311 -6.19 -12.70 -11.40
CA ASN A 311 -6.17 -12.02 -10.11
C ASN A 311 -4.78 -11.47 -9.73
N HIS A 312 -4.03 -10.90 -10.69
CA HIS A 312 -2.70 -10.28 -10.50
C HIS A 312 -2.61 -8.95 -11.26
N GLY A 313 -3.64 -8.09 -11.12
CA GLY A 313 -3.69 -6.78 -11.76
C GLY A 313 -2.87 -5.69 -11.04
N PHE A 314 -3.39 -4.46 -11.02
CA PHE A 314 -2.74 -3.35 -10.33
C PHE A 314 -3.18 -3.26 -8.87
N GLU A 315 -2.41 -3.87 -7.97
CA GLU A 315 -2.57 -3.68 -6.54
C GLU A 315 -1.84 -2.41 -6.05
N GLY A 316 -0.60 -2.21 -6.47
CA GLY A 316 0.18 -1.04 -6.04
C GLY A 316 -0.21 0.23 -6.79
N LEU A 317 -0.69 1.25 -6.05
CA LEU A 317 -1.09 2.53 -6.61
C LEU A 317 -0.66 3.68 -5.70
N SER A 318 0.07 4.66 -6.23
CA SER A 318 0.49 5.83 -5.48
C SER A 318 0.49 7.08 -6.35
N VAL A 319 0.30 8.24 -5.72
CA VAL A 319 0.43 9.54 -6.37
C VAL A 319 1.59 10.32 -5.76
N SER A 320 2.29 11.10 -6.58
CA SER A 320 3.35 11.98 -6.11
C SER A 320 2.81 13.05 -5.14
N ALA A 321 3.68 13.60 -4.30
CA ALA A 321 3.30 14.60 -3.32
C ALA A 321 2.69 15.88 -3.92
N ASP A 322 3.00 16.19 -5.18
CA ASP A 322 2.42 17.33 -5.93
C ASP A 322 1.15 16.96 -6.72
N GLY A 323 0.70 15.71 -6.63
CA GLY A 323 -0.51 15.21 -7.27
C GLY A 323 -0.44 15.04 -8.79
N LYS A 324 0.76 15.16 -9.40
CA LYS A 324 0.92 15.22 -10.87
C LYS A 324 1.42 13.94 -11.50
N THR A 325 1.93 13.02 -10.72
CA THR A 325 2.46 11.75 -11.21
C THR A 325 1.76 10.61 -10.51
N LEU A 326 1.20 9.70 -11.28
CA LEU A 326 0.58 8.47 -10.81
C LEU A 326 1.53 7.30 -11.06
N TYR A 327 1.69 6.46 -10.06
CA TYR A 327 2.56 5.29 -10.06
C TYR A 327 1.73 4.03 -9.92
N LEU A 328 1.94 3.08 -10.80
CA LEU A 328 1.24 1.80 -10.86
C LEU A 328 2.25 0.67 -10.73
N LEU A 329 1.97 -0.33 -9.91
CA LEU A 329 2.78 -1.52 -9.81
C LEU A 329 1.88 -2.74 -10.00
N LEU A 330 2.20 -3.56 -11.02
CA LEU A 330 1.51 -4.81 -11.26
C LEU A 330 1.85 -5.80 -10.13
N GLN A 331 0.90 -6.61 -9.66
CA GLN A 331 1.06 -7.49 -8.51
C GLN A 331 2.24 -8.46 -8.65
N ALA A 332 2.41 -9.03 -9.84
CA ALA A 332 3.51 -9.93 -10.19
C ALA A 332 3.81 -9.83 -11.69
N ALA A 333 4.75 -10.62 -12.21
CA ALA A 333 5.08 -10.65 -13.63
C ALA A 333 3.88 -11.08 -14.49
N ALA A 334 3.78 -10.54 -15.70
CA ALA A 334 2.83 -10.99 -16.70
C ALA A 334 3.09 -12.45 -17.13
N ASN A 335 2.09 -13.13 -17.70
CA ASN A 335 2.15 -14.55 -18.02
C ASN A 335 3.28 -14.92 -18.97
N GLN A 336 3.49 -14.12 -20.03
CA GLN A 336 4.59 -14.30 -20.99
C GLN A 336 5.97 -14.10 -20.33
N GLU A 337 6.03 -13.47 -19.15
CA GLU A 337 7.25 -13.11 -18.41
C GLU A 337 7.54 -14.04 -17.22
N GLY A 338 6.74 -15.11 -17.08
CA GLY A 338 6.86 -16.09 -16.01
C GLY A 338 5.72 -16.07 -14.99
N GLY A 339 4.68 -15.28 -15.21
CA GLY A 339 3.54 -15.08 -14.29
C GLY A 339 2.73 -16.33 -13.99
N LEU A 340 2.79 -17.36 -14.84
CA LEU A 340 2.05 -18.62 -14.61
C LEU A 340 2.61 -19.50 -13.47
N SER A 341 3.63 -19.05 -12.76
CA SER A 341 4.21 -19.83 -11.66
C SER A 341 4.77 -18.94 -10.56
N SER A 342 4.36 -19.19 -9.32
CA SER A 342 4.90 -18.51 -8.14
C SER A 342 6.42 -18.60 -7.96
N GLN A 343 7.11 -19.40 -8.75
CA GLN A 343 8.56 -19.52 -8.74
C GLN A 343 9.25 -18.62 -9.77
N THR A 344 8.50 -18.12 -10.77
CA THR A 344 9.03 -17.39 -11.93
C THR A 344 8.48 -15.99 -12.12
N GLU A 345 7.42 -15.61 -11.43
CA GLU A 345 6.68 -14.33 -11.53
C GLU A 345 7.40 -13.12 -10.91
N ARG A 346 8.73 -13.10 -10.97
CA ARG A 346 9.56 -12.19 -10.18
C ARG A 346 9.63 -10.76 -10.70
N TYR A 347 9.65 -10.57 -12.02
CA TYR A 347 9.97 -9.29 -12.65
C TYR A 347 8.69 -8.58 -13.04
N THR A 348 8.16 -7.79 -12.10
CA THR A 348 6.93 -7.07 -12.32
C THR A 348 7.16 -5.70 -12.95
N ARG A 349 6.11 -5.12 -13.55
CA ARG A 349 6.13 -3.86 -14.28
C ARG A 349 5.63 -2.71 -13.42
N PHE A 350 6.42 -1.63 -13.38
CA PHE A 350 6.13 -0.39 -12.68
C PHE A 350 5.97 0.75 -13.70
N LEU A 351 4.76 1.27 -13.80
CA LEU A 351 4.39 2.29 -14.76
C LEU A 351 4.25 3.66 -14.10
N THR A 352 4.58 4.69 -14.86
CA THR A 352 4.44 6.08 -14.43
C THR A 352 3.59 6.84 -15.44
N TYR A 353 2.60 7.58 -14.95
CA TYR A 353 1.76 8.47 -15.76
C TYR A 353 1.85 9.91 -15.27
N ASP A 354 1.95 10.85 -16.21
CA ASP A 354 1.69 12.26 -15.94
C ASP A 354 0.17 12.46 -15.89
N VAL A 355 -0.34 12.86 -14.73
CA VAL A 355 -1.75 13.12 -14.45
C VAL A 355 -1.98 14.59 -14.08
N SER A 356 -1.13 15.49 -14.56
CA SER A 356 -1.33 16.94 -14.43
C SER A 356 -2.67 17.37 -15.02
N ASP A 357 -3.11 16.71 -16.09
CA ASP A 357 -4.51 16.67 -16.55
C ASP A 357 -5.06 15.26 -16.24
N ARG A 358 -5.87 15.14 -15.20
CA ARG A 358 -6.41 13.86 -14.75
C ARG A 358 -7.35 13.20 -15.76
N LEU A 359 -7.96 13.99 -16.65
CA LEU A 359 -8.84 13.46 -17.70
C LEU A 359 -8.08 13.04 -18.97
N ALA A 360 -6.81 13.40 -19.07
CA ALA A 360 -5.93 13.04 -20.17
C ALA A 360 -4.57 12.53 -19.66
N PRO A 361 -4.52 11.41 -18.91
CA PRO A 361 -3.27 10.85 -18.39
C PRO A 361 -2.29 10.51 -19.54
N VAL A 362 -1.01 10.84 -19.33
CA VAL A 362 0.04 10.56 -20.31
C VAL A 362 1.01 9.51 -19.76
N TYR A 363 1.11 8.37 -20.43
CA TYR A 363 2.11 7.35 -20.12
C TYR A 363 3.51 7.95 -20.22
N ALA A 364 4.27 7.96 -19.12
CA ALA A 364 5.53 8.68 -19.01
C ALA A 364 6.75 7.77 -19.06
N SER A 365 6.80 6.70 -18.28
CA SER A 365 7.91 5.73 -18.23
C SER A 365 7.43 4.37 -17.71
N GLU A 366 8.25 3.33 -17.94
CA GLU A 366 8.04 2.01 -17.39
C GLU A 366 9.36 1.38 -16.96
N HIS A 367 9.36 0.67 -15.82
CA HIS A 367 10.56 0.03 -15.28
C HIS A 367 10.22 -1.36 -14.72
N VAL A 368 11.24 -2.20 -14.62
CA VAL A 368 11.10 -3.53 -14.01
C VAL A 368 11.49 -3.48 -12.55
N VAL A 369 10.61 -4.00 -11.68
CA VAL A 369 10.87 -4.17 -10.24
C VAL A 369 11.06 -5.67 -9.94
N PRO A 370 12.21 -6.09 -9.37
CA PRO A 370 12.47 -7.48 -9.05
C PRO A 370 11.89 -7.83 -7.69
N LEU A 371 10.72 -8.47 -7.64
CA LEU A 371 10.10 -8.91 -6.40
C LEU A 371 10.99 -9.86 -5.60
N PRO A 372 10.90 -9.88 -4.26
CA PRO A 372 11.73 -10.71 -3.41
C PRO A 372 11.37 -12.19 -3.50
N LEU A 373 12.32 -13.04 -3.11
CA LEU A 373 12.14 -14.48 -3.06
C LEU A 373 12.08 -14.94 -1.60
N TYR A 374 11.17 -15.88 -1.32
CA TYR A 374 11.06 -16.48 0.01
C TYR A 374 10.98 -18.02 -0.08
N ASN A 375 11.31 -18.67 1.03
CA ASN A 375 11.17 -20.10 1.19
C ASN A 375 9.99 -20.37 2.13
N ASP A 376 9.02 -21.12 1.65
CA ASP A 376 7.92 -21.59 2.50
C ASP A 376 8.41 -22.65 3.53
N TYR A 377 7.55 -23.08 4.44
CA TYR A 377 7.90 -24.06 5.48
C TYR A 377 8.14 -25.47 4.98
N THR A 378 7.96 -25.74 3.68
CA THR A 378 8.13 -27.09 3.15
C THR A 378 9.60 -27.48 3.06
N ALA A 379 9.93 -28.73 3.34
CA ALA A 379 11.31 -29.24 3.27
C ALA A 379 11.93 -29.14 1.85
N LYS A 380 11.13 -28.83 0.84
CA LYS A 380 11.56 -28.62 -0.56
C LYS A 380 11.80 -27.16 -0.90
N ALA A 381 11.36 -26.23 -0.07
CA ALA A 381 11.36 -24.81 -0.31
C ALA A 381 12.74 -24.22 -0.55
N SER A 382 13.76 -24.68 0.18
CA SER A 382 15.13 -24.18 0.01
C SER A 382 15.73 -24.41 -1.40
N LYS A 383 15.09 -25.27 -2.22
CA LYS A 383 15.53 -25.56 -3.59
C LYS A 383 14.73 -24.82 -4.67
N ASN A 384 13.51 -24.40 -4.33
CA ASN A 384 12.58 -23.73 -5.25
C ASN A 384 11.89 -22.60 -4.50
N PRO A 385 12.57 -21.47 -4.28
CA PRO A 385 11.96 -20.31 -3.63
C PRO A 385 10.77 -19.82 -4.46
N LYS A 386 9.78 -19.27 -3.77
CA LYS A 386 8.63 -18.57 -4.37
C LYS A 386 8.88 -17.07 -4.41
N VAL A 387 8.17 -16.40 -5.26
CA VAL A 387 8.15 -14.94 -5.32
C VAL A 387 7.12 -14.42 -4.32
N ALA A 388 7.49 -13.43 -3.54
CA ALA A 388 6.55 -12.68 -2.72
C ALA A 388 5.94 -11.59 -3.60
N SER A 389 4.66 -11.73 -3.92
CA SER A 389 3.92 -10.74 -4.71
C SER A 389 3.75 -9.44 -3.92
N GLN A 390 3.57 -8.34 -4.61
CA GLN A 390 3.32 -7.06 -3.95
C GLN A 390 1.82 -6.81 -3.75
N SER A 391 1.46 -5.98 -2.80
CA SER A 391 0.08 -5.58 -2.50
C SER A 391 -0.09 -4.07 -2.31
N GLU A 392 0.98 -3.30 -2.32
CA GLU A 392 0.87 -1.84 -2.24
C GLU A 392 2.22 -1.19 -2.57
N VAL A 393 2.17 0.03 -3.10
CA VAL A 393 3.34 0.87 -3.35
C VAL A 393 3.11 2.28 -2.81
N HIS A 394 4.16 2.88 -2.25
CA HIS A 394 4.10 4.25 -1.76
C HIS A 394 5.29 5.07 -2.23
N ALA A 395 5.01 6.17 -2.93
CA ALA A 395 6.03 7.10 -3.41
C ALA A 395 6.57 7.97 -2.25
N LEU A 396 7.87 7.98 -2.08
CA LEU A 396 8.54 8.81 -1.08
C LEU A 396 9.01 10.14 -1.68
N PRO A 397 9.05 11.24 -0.90
CA PRO A 397 9.50 12.54 -1.39
C PRO A 397 10.94 12.56 -1.94
N ASN A 398 11.72 11.55 -1.62
CA ASN A 398 13.11 11.42 -2.04
C ASN A 398 13.27 10.69 -3.40
N GLY A 399 12.18 10.32 -4.06
CA GLY A 399 12.17 9.61 -5.35
C GLY A 399 12.43 8.11 -5.26
N GLN A 400 12.37 7.52 -4.05
CA GLN A 400 12.31 6.07 -3.84
C GLN A 400 10.89 5.66 -3.49
N PHE A 401 10.65 4.36 -3.43
CA PHE A 401 9.34 3.79 -3.18
C PHE A 401 9.42 2.76 -2.07
N LEU A 402 8.41 2.76 -1.20
CA LEU A 402 8.12 1.63 -0.33
C LEU A 402 7.20 0.67 -1.08
N VAL A 403 7.39 -0.62 -0.85
CA VAL A 403 6.55 -1.68 -1.42
C VAL A 403 6.20 -2.69 -0.34
N LEU A 404 4.93 -3.05 -0.27
CA LEU A 404 4.48 -4.15 0.56
C LEU A 404 4.60 -5.44 -0.25
N ALA A 405 5.49 -6.34 0.18
CA ALA A 405 5.65 -7.66 -0.42
C ALA A 405 5.26 -8.76 0.57
N ARG A 406 4.52 -9.76 0.12
CA ARG A 406 3.93 -10.78 0.99
C ARG A 406 3.88 -12.16 0.35
N ASP A 407 3.87 -13.21 1.17
CA ASP A 407 3.40 -14.51 0.76
C ASP A 407 1.86 -14.55 0.72
N SER A 408 1.30 -15.49 -0.04
CA SER A 408 -0.14 -15.77 -0.14
C SER A 408 -0.49 -17.19 0.36
N GLY A 409 0.47 -17.89 0.95
CA GLY A 409 0.32 -19.31 1.29
C GLY A 409 -0.40 -19.57 2.61
N PHE A 410 -0.63 -18.55 3.44
CA PHE A 410 -1.06 -18.74 4.83
C PHE A 410 -2.13 -17.72 5.21
N GLY A 411 -3.03 -18.13 6.09
CA GLY A 411 -4.11 -17.26 6.56
C GLY A 411 -5.49 -17.56 5.94
N HIS A 412 -5.60 -18.56 5.08
CA HIS A 412 -6.85 -18.95 4.40
C HIS A 412 -7.47 -20.22 4.97
N GLY A 413 -7.38 -20.46 6.30
CA GLY A 413 -7.93 -21.67 6.93
C GLY A 413 -7.13 -22.94 6.66
N GLN A 414 -5.86 -22.80 6.29
CA GLN A 414 -4.93 -23.91 6.16
C GLN A 414 -4.43 -24.37 7.54
N ASP A 415 -3.92 -25.61 7.62
CA ASP A 415 -3.37 -26.18 8.85
C ASP A 415 -2.17 -25.39 9.39
N GLU A 416 -1.41 -24.72 8.50
CA GLU A 416 -0.28 -23.84 8.84
C GLU A 416 -0.73 -22.37 8.71
N SER A 417 -0.88 -21.70 9.84
CA SER A 417 -1.40 -20.34 9.90
C SER A 417 -0.30 -19.25 9.93
N LEU A 418 0.96 -19.63 9.72
CA LEU A 418 2.10 -18.72 9.79
C LEU A 418 2.45 -18.13 8.42
N SER A 419 2.46 -16.81 8.30
CA SER A 419 3.10 -16.12 7.18
C SER A 419 4.62 -16.15 7.34
N VAL A 420 5.35 -16.38 6.26
CA VAL A 420 6.83 -16.42 6.24
C VAL A 420 7.46 -15.17 5.64
N TYR A 421 6.71 -14.41 4.85
CA TYR A 421 7.20 -13.19 4.22
C TYR A 421 6.12 -12.12 4.23
N ARG A 422 6.32 -11.10 5.04
CA ARG A 422 5.48 -9.90 5.08
C ARG A 422 6.37 -8.70 5.38
N HIS A 423 6.77 -8.05 4.30
CA HIS A 423 7.79 -7.01 4.36
C HIS A 423 7.28 -5.71 3.76
N ILE A 424 7.71 -4.61 4.38
CA ILE A 424 7.77 -3.32 3.71
C ILE A 424 9.22 -3.15 3.27
N ASP A 425 9.45 -3.16 1.99
CA ASP A 425 10.76 -3.04 1.38
C ASP A 425 10.91 -1.71 0.65
N VAL A 426 12.12 -1.42 0.15
CA VAL A 426 12.41 -0.17 -0.58
C VAL A 426 12.89 -0.52 -1.98
N PHE A 427 12.43 0.20 -3.01
CA PHE A 427 13.07 0.15 -4.30
C PHE A 427 13.40 1.54 -4.86
N ASP A 428 14.35 1.58 -5.78
CA ASP A 428 14.90 2.80 -6.38
C ASP A 428 15.10 2.63 -7.89
N LEU A 429 14.60 3.57 -8.67
CA LEU A 429 14.64 3.55 -10.13
C LEU A 429 15.90 4.22 -10.72
N ALA A 430 16.76 4.84 -9.91
CA ALA A 430 17.81 5.74 -10.39
C ALA A 430 18.73 5.17 -11.50
N ASN A 431 18.90 3.84 -11.55
CA ASN A 431 19.70 3.16 -12.57
C ASN A 431 18.89 2.09 -13.32
N ALA A 432 17.58 2.08 -13.17
CA ALA A 432 16.71 1.16 -13.87
C ALA A 432 16.53 1.58 -15.33
N THR A 433 16.47 0.60 -16.23
CA THR A 433 16.17 0.84 -17.64
C THR A 433 14.71 1.29 -17.78
N ASP A 434 14.48 2.42 -18.45
CA ASP A 434 13.14 2.77 -18.92
C ASP A 434 12.83 1.87 -20.14
N ILE A 435 11.84 1.00 -19.98
CA ILE A 435 11.42 0.00 -20.98
C ILE A 435 10.20 0.46 -21.77
N LYS A 436 9.69 1.68 -21.54
CA LYS A 436 8.59 2.23 -22.30
C LYS A 436 8.91 2.23 -23.80
N GLY A 437 8.05 1.61 -24.59
CA GLY A 437 8.18 1.65 -26.05
C GLY A 437 7.80 0.34 -26.73
N SER A 438 7.80 0.37 -28.08
CA SER A 438 7.30 -0.72 -28.92
C SER A 438 8.03 -2.06 -28.75
N GLU A 439 9.21 -2.05 -28.13
CA GLU A 439 9.97 -3.27 -27.86
C GLU A 439 9.35 -4.10 -26.71
N TYR A 440 8.71 -3.42 -25.74
CA TYR A 440 8.17 -4.08 -24.55
C TYR A 440 6.67 -3.84 -24.33
N ASP A 441 6.03 -2.94 -25.07
CA ASP A 441 4.63 -2.56 -24.87
C ASP A 441 3.63 -3.42 -25.66
N CYS A 442 4.09 -4.26 -26.61
CA CYS A 442 3.21 -5.09 -27.43
C CYS A 442 2.71 -6.34 -26.69
N GLU A 443 1.62 -6.97 -27.16
CA GLU A 443 0.95 -8.12 -26.55
C GLU A 443 1.90 -9.26 -26.17
N ASP A 444 2.78 -9.67 -27.13
CA ASP A 444 3.73 -10.77 -26.93
C ASP A 444 5.09 -10.30 -26.41
N CYS A 445 5.25 -8.99 -26.17
CA CYS A 445 6.50 -8.43 -25.72
C CYS A 445 6.75 -8.78 -24.25
N ALA A 446 8.01 -9.13 -23.94
CA ALA A 446 8.35 -9.66 -22.62
C ALA A 446 9.67 -9.09 -22.12
N VAL A 447 9.68 -8.61 -20.88
CA VAL A 447 10.91 -8.17 -20.18
C VAL A 447 11.70 -9.35 -19.61
N ALA A 448 11.09 -10.50 -19.47
CA ALA A 448 11.69 -11.74 -18.98
C ALA A 448 11.13 -12.95 -19.75
N SER A 449 11.86 -14.05 -19.77
CA SER A 449 11.36 -15.30 -20.34
C SER A 449 10.26 -15.90 -19.43
N ALA A 450 9.45 -16.81 -20.00
CA ALA A 450 8.47 -17.62 -19.25
C ALA A 450 9.07 -18.46 -18.09
N LYS A 451 10.40 -18.53 -17.98
CA LYS A 451 11.11 -19.16 -16.86
C LYS A 451 11.62 -18.12 -15.86
N GLY A 452 11.18 -16.88 -15.92
CA GLY A 452 11.57 -15.81 -15.02
C GLY A 452 13.02 -15.36 -15.14
N LYS A 453 13.64 -15.50 -16.33
CA LYS A 453 14.97 -14.94 -16.60
C LYS A 453 14.80 -13.57 -17.27
N LEU A 454 15.24 -12.51 -16.58
CA LEU A 454 15.23 -11.14 -17.10
C LEU A 454 16.06 -11.02 -18.37
N ASP A 455 15.64 -10.18 -19.30
CA ASP A 455 16.41 -9.80 -20.48
C ASP A 455 17.73 -9.13 -20.03
N GLU A 456 18.83 -9.49 -20.68
CA GLU A 456 20.17 -9.01 -20.34
C GLU A 456 20.38 -7.52 -20.67
N ALA A 457 19.53 -6.95 -21.54
CA ALA A 457 19.53 -5.52 -21.85
C ALA A 457 18.86 -4.66 -20.75
N ILE A 458 18.10 -5.27 -19.84
CA ILE A 458 17.32 -4.57 -18.81
C ILE A 458 18.08 -4.57 -17.48
N SER A 459 18.33 -3.38 -16.97
CA SER A 459 18.72 -3.17 -15.57
C SER A 459 17.44 -2.93 -14.74
N PRO A 460 17.08 -3.85 -13.83
CA PRO A 460 15.88 -3.66 -13.00
C PRO A 460 16.12 -2.62 -11.92
N ALA A 461 15.06 -2.16 -11.26
CA ALA A 461 15.13 -1.32 -10.07
C ALA A 461 16.01 -1.97 -8.99
N ALA A 462 16.75 -1.15 -8.24
CA ALA A 462 17.43 -1.62 -7.04
C ALA A 462 16.37 -1.93 -5.98
N TYR A 463 16.42 -3.14 -5.40
CA TYR A 463 15.46 -3.60 -4.38
C TYR A 463 16.18 -3.92 -3.08
N CYS A 464 15.72 -3.36 -1.98
CA CYS A 464 16.37 -3.43 -0.68
C CYS A 464 15.37 -3.89 0.38
N SER A 465 15.61 -5.04 1.00
CA SER A 465 14.78 -5.50 2.10
C SER A 465 14.89 -4.57 3.29
N PHE A 466 13.76 -4.27 3.94
CA PHE A 466 13.75 -3.32 5.04
C PHE A 466 13.07 -3.88 6.28
N LEU A 467 11.77 -4.07 6.26
CA LEU A 467 10.98 -4.28 7.45
C LEU A 467 10.15 -5.54 7.37
N ASP A 468 10.47 -6.53 8.21
CA ASP A 468 9.58 -7.63 8.53
C ASP A 468 8.62 -7.19 9.64
N PHE A 469 7.32 -7.16 9.39
CA PHE A 469 6.34 -6.81 10.40
C PHE A 469 5.63 -8.02 11.06
N ASN A 470 6.04 -9.25 10.74
CA ASN A 470 5.64 -10.44 11.50
C ASN A 470 6.44 -10.64 12.80
N VAL A 471 7.20 -9.64 13.22
CA VAL A 471 8.06 -9.75 14.40
C VAL A 471 7.23 -9.79 15.67
N ASN A 472 7.11 -10.97 16.28
CA ASN A 472 6.29 -11.20 17.47
C ASN A 472 6.70 -10.34 18.68
N SER A 473 7.95 -9.88 18.75
CA SER A 473 8.38 -8.94 19.80
C SER A 473 7.72 -7.57 19.69
N GLU A 474 7.33 -7.16 18.49
CA GLU A 474 6.57 -5.93 18.26
C GLU A 474 5.06 -6.17 18.36
N LEU A 475 4.57 -7.21 17.71
CA LEU A 475 3.15 -7.60 17.74
C LEU A 475 2.69 -7.91 19.17
N GLY A 476 3.52 -8.62 19.95
CA GLY A 476 3.21 -9.00 21.33
C GLY A 476 3.06 -7.82 22.30
N LYS A 477 3.59 -6.64 21.98
CA LYS A 477 3.32 -5.41 22.74
C LYS A 477 1.85 -5.00 22.73
N PHE A 478 1.08 -5.55 21.79
CA PHE A 478 -0.35 -5.32 21.66
C PHE A 478 -1.18 -6.60 21.82
N GLY A 479 -0.57 -7.67 22.33
CA GLY A 479 -1.26 -8.95 22.56
C GLY A 479 -1.59 -9.73 21.29
N VAL A 480 -1.01 -9.36 20.15
CA VAL A 480 -1.19 -10.05 18.87
C VAL A 480 0.12 -10.73 18.46
N HIS A 481 0.04 -11.72 17.57
CA HIS A 481 1.20 -12.46 17.08
C HIS A 481 0.98 -12.99 15.67
N ASN A 482 2.06 -13.33 14.96
CA ASN A 482 1.99 -14.00 13.68
C ASN A 482 1.44 -15.42 13.88
N GLY A 483 0.48 -15.82 13.04
CA GLY A 483 -0.16 -17.13 13.16
C GLY A 483 -1.12 -17.20 14.33
N GLY A 484 -1.94 -16.19 14.53
CA GLY A 484 -2.97 -16.15 15.58
C GLY A 484 -3.82 -17.41 15.64
N ASP A 485 -4.34 -17.72 16.83
CA ASP A 485 -5.35 -18.75 17.02
C ASP A 485 -6.44 -18.62 15.96
N GLN A 486 -7.08 -19.72 15.58
CA GLN A 486 -8.02 -19.84 14.45
C GLN A 486 -9.14 -18.75 14.39
N ASP A 487 -9.22 -17.89 15.38
CA ASP A 487 -10.20 -16.81 15.52
C ASP A 487 -9.69 -15.42 15.09
N SER A 488 -8.41 -15.27 14.70
CA SER A 488 -7.84 -13.97 14.30
C SER A 488 -7.07 -14.07 13.00
N SER A 489 -7.79 -14.08 11.89
CA SER A 489 -7.15 -13.90 10.58
C SER A 489 -6.63 -12.47 10.45
N LEU A 490 -5.32 -12.30 10.46
CA LEU A 490 -4.63 -11.05 10.09
C LEU A 490 -4.78 -10.85 8.58
N LEU A 491 -5.90 -10.33 8.15
CA LEU A 491 -6.23 -10.08 6.75
C LEU A 491 -6.07 -8.61 6.32
N ALA A 492 -5.43 -7.77 7.12
CA ALA A 492 -5.36 -6.35 6.82
C ALA A 492 -3.93 -5.83 6.77
N LEU A 493 -3.20 -6.16 5.74
CA LEU A 493 -1.78 -5.78 5.62
C LEU A 493 -1.45 -4.86 4.45
N GLY A 494 -2.39 -4.57 3.56
CA GLY A 494 -2.25 -3.53 2.53
C GLY A 494 -2.14 -2.09 3.08
N PHE A 495 -2.28 -1.92 4.39
CA PHE A 495 -2.54 -0.66 5.07
C PHE A 495 -1.37 0.29 5.26
N PHE A 496 -0.13 -0.16 5.15
CA PHE A 496 0.98 0.53 5.82
C PHE A 496 1.69 1.57 5.00
N LEU A 497 1.73 1.43 3.70
CA LEU A 497 2.66 2.21 2.88
C LEU A 497 2.24 3.67 2.69
N ARG A 498 0.96 3.97 2.64
CA ARG A 498 0.49 5.35 2.37
C ARG A 498 0.64 6.32 3.54
N HIS A 499 0.88 5.82 4.76
CA HIS A 499 0.92 6.64 5.97
C HIS A 499 2.33 6.97 6.46
N LEU A 500 3.35 6.48 5.76
CA LEU A 500 4.74 6.86 5.99
C LEU A 500 5.12 8.21 5.37
N GLN A 501 4.15 9.00 4.93
CA GLN A 501 4.41 10.43 4.69
C GLN A 501 4.69 11.10 6.02
N LEU A 502 5.95 11.08 6.34
CA LEU A 502 6.55 11.78 7.45
C LEU A 502 6.09 13.22 7.45
N VAL A 503 5.49 13.64 8.55
CA VAL A 503 5.64 15.03 8.94
C VAL A 503 7.15 15.25 8.99
N PRO A 504 7.76 16.04 8.09
CA PRO A 504 9.16 16.36 8.22
C PRO A 504 9.31 16.97 9.62
N PRO A 505 10.32 16.59 10.42
CA PRO A 505 10.61 17.33 11.63
C PRO A 505 10.70 18.81 11.20
N PRO A 506 10.13 19.75 11.96
CA PRO A 506 10.24 21.16 11.61
C PRO A 506 11.70 21.41 11.28
N PRO A 507 12.04 22.10 10.19
CA PRO A 507 13.41 22.29 9.79
C PRO A 507 14.13 22.80 11.03
N ARG A 508 15.09 22.03 11.54
CA ARG A 508 16.01 22.54 12.55
C ARG A 508 16.71 23.68 11.84
N GLY A 509 16.16 24.88 12.06
CA GLY A 509 16.79 26.08 11.59
C GLY A 509 18.22 25.98 12.04
N CYS A 510 19.17 26.23 11.14
CA CYS A 510 20.50 26.63 11.51
C CYS A 510 20.34 27.81 12.48
N MET A 511 20.18 27.55 13.76
CA MET A 511 20.43 28.53 14.79
C MET A 511 21.94 28.73 14.81
N ARG A 512 22.39 29.65 13.99
CA ARG A 512 23.65 30.30 14.31
C ARG A 512 23.46 30.93 15.69
N GLU A 513 24.27 30.44 16.62
CA GLU A 513 24.60 31.17 17.84
C GLU A 513 24.99 32.59 17.48
N ASN A 514 24.13 33.53 17.83
CA ASN A 514 24.50 34.92 18.05
C ASN A 514 23.75 35.36 19.31
N PHE A 515 24.21 34.83 20.43
CA PHE A 515 24.00 35.46 21.72
C PHE A 515 25.26 36.20 22.07
N LEU A 516 25.32 37.46 21.67
CA LEU A 516 26.23 38.44 22.28
C LEU A 516 25.42 39.66 22.70
N GLN A 517 25.30 39.73 24.02
CA GLN A 517 25.22 40.95 24.84
C GLN A 517 24.42 42.13 24.28
N ARG A 518 23.30 42.43 24.88
CA ARG A 518 22.98 43.82 25.23
C ARG A 518 22.61 43.90 26.71
N GLN A 519 23.46 44.64 27.38
CA GLN A 519 23.29 45.17 28.73
C GLN A 519 22.03 46.04 28.82
N VAL A 520 21.40 45.95 29.96
CA VAL A 520 20.43 46.90 30.47
C VAL A 520 21.21 48.13 30.96
N PRO A 521 20.71 49.32 30.76
CA PRO A 521 20.59 50.26 31.90
C PRO A 521 19.17 50.80 32.01
N GLY A 522 18.83 51.02 33.21
CA GLY A 522 17.73 51.38 33.97
C GLY A 522 17.13 52.77 33.71
N ASP A 523 16.07 52.88 34.40
CA ASP A 523 15.49 54.05 35.09
C ASP A 523 14.47 54.95 34.37
N LEU A 524 13.35 54.98 35.01
CA LEU A 524 12.55 56.12 35.52
C LEU A 524 11.43 56.75 34.66
N ASN A 525 10.27 56.62 35.30
CA ASN A 525 9.22 57.66 35.51
C ASN A 525 8.16 57.96 34.45
N SER A 526 6.98 57.58 34.86
CA SER A 526 5.83 58.50 35.22
C SER A 526 5.03 59.14 34.09
N ASP A 527 3.78 59.07 34.35
CA ASP A 527 2.64 59.97 34.15
C ASP A 527 1.71 59.66 32.96
N TYR A 528 0.56 59.16 33.31
CA TYR A 528 -0.77 59.82 33.36
C TYR A 528 -1.26 60.45 32.04
N VAL A 529 -2.44 60.04 31.59
CA VAL A 529 -3.68 60.78 31.46
C VAL A 529 -4.64 60.18 30.44
N ASP A 530 -5.83 59.84 30.92
CA ASP A 530 -7.16 59.71 30.36
C ASP A 530 -7.47 60.12 28.91
N SER A 531 -8.26 59.24 28.31
CA SER A 531 -9.59 59.37 27.66
C SER A 531 -9.91 60.56 26.76
N PRO A 532 -10.88 60.52 25.85
CA PRO A 532 -12.09 59.66 25.85
C PRO A 532 -12.16 58.63 24.74
#